data_cb28cab8ff7f6ed5152b9c98844b900c
#
_entry.id   cb28cab8ff7f6ed5152b9c98844b900c
#
_cell.length_a   1.000
_cell.length_b   1.000
_cell.length_c   1.000
_cell.angle_alpha   90.00
_cell.angle_beta   90.00
_cell.angle_gamma   90.00
#
_symmetry.space_group_name_H-M   'P 1'
#
loop_
_entity.id
_entity.type
_entity.pdbx_description
1 polymer ?
#
loop_
_entity_poly.entity_id
_entity_poly.type
_entity_poly.pdbx_seq_one_letter_code
_entity_poly.pdbx_strand_id
1 'polypeptide(L)'
;MIAFVATPIGNLKDITLRALEALRGADVIFCEDTRHTVKLLSAYDIKKPLRACHKFNEHEAAEEMIALSREGKEICVVSDAGMPVVSDPGNTVCRDLRAAGVPYTVLPGANAALSALVLSALDASRFTFVGFLPDKAGERMRLLERFKNARETLLFHSAPQDVDRDIAAMYEAFGDRRACAVREITKLYEEAKEFTLQGGLAGEKRGEYVLVVEGASGESPLNALPVREHVKAYMDEGLPKKEALKKAALDRGVSKSELYRETLDL
;
A
#
# COMPACT_ATOMS: atom_id res chain seq x y z
N MET A 1 26.94 -7.74 8.03
CA MET A 1 25.61 -8.11 7.44
C MET A 1 24.79 -6.86 7.19
N ILE A 2 23.88 -6.85 6.20
CA ILE A 2 22.99 -5.70 5.92
C ILE A 2 21.59 -6.01 6.41
N ALA A 3 20.99 -5.10 7.22
CA ALA A 3 19.63 -5.24 7.73
C ALA A 3 18.79 -4.00 7.38
N PHE A 4 17.67 -4.20 6.68
CA PHE A 4 16.63 -3.19 6.52
C PHE A 4 15.77 -3.20 7.77
N VAL A 5 15.69 -2.07 8.46
CA VAL A 5 15.09 -1.98 9.80
C VAL A 5 13.87 -1.09 9.78
N ALA A 6 12.70 -1.64 10.10
CA ALA A 6 11.49 -0.86 10.26
C ALA A 6 11.61 0.07 11.47
N THR A 7 11.23 1.34 11.27
CA THR A 7 11.24 2.39 12.29
C THR A 7 9.81 2.75 12.72
N PRO A 8 9.62 3.40 13.87
CA PRO A 8 8.31 3.85 14.32
C PRO A 8 7.64 4.80 13.33
N ILE A 9 6.31 4.71 13.22
CA ILE A 9 5.47 5.57 12.35
C ILE A 9 4.79 6.72 13.10
N GLY A 10 5.19 6.97 14.35
CA GLY A 10 4.63 8.04 15.16
C GLY A 10 4.73 7.83 16.65
N ASN A 11 4.88 6.58 17.12
CA ASN A 11 5.07 6.24 18.51
C ASN A 11 6.40 5.48 18.68
N LEU A 12 7.33 6.08 19.38
CA LEU A 12 8.65 5.48 19.62
C LEU A 12 8.56 4.07 20.26
N LYS A 13 7.50 3.79 21.03
CA LYS A 13 7.33 2.48 21.67
C LYS A 13 7.05 1.33 20.70
N ASP A 14 6.75 1.63 19.44
CA ASP A 14 6.48 0.61 18.41
C ASP A 14 7.77 0.06 17.78
N ILE A 15 8.93 0.54 18.17
CA ILE A 15 10.19 -0.06 17.74
C ILE A 15 10.35 -1.45 18.34
N THR A 16 10.85 -2.40 17.53
CA THR A 16 11.09 -3.75 18.06
C THR A 16 12.42 -3.82 18.81
N LEU A 17 12.51 -4.75 19.77
CA LEU A 17 13.77 -5.00 20.49
C LEU A 17 14.89 -5.37 19.54
N ARG A 18 14.62 -6.21 18.53
CA ARG A 18 15.60 -6.58 17.49
C ARG A 18 16.08 -5.38 16.67
N ALA A 19 15.18 -4.43 16.36
CA ALA A 19 15.57 -3.21 15.68
C ALA A 19 16.55 -2.39 16.52
N LEU A 20 16.28 -2.22 17.81
CA LEU A 20 17.21 -1.53 18.73
C LEU A 20 18.55 -2.25 18.85
N GLU A 21 18.55 -3.57 18.96
CA GLU A 21 19.78 -4.37 19.00
C GLU A 21 20.61 -4.19 17.72
N ALA A 22 19.98 -4.28 16.54
CA ALA A 22 20.63 -4.09 15.26
C ALA A 22 21.20 -2.68 15.10
N LEU A 23 20.42 -1.63 15.44
CA LEU A 23 20.90 -0.25 15.39
C LEU A 23 22.06 0.02 16.34
N ARG A 24 22.06 -0.58 17.55
CA ARG A 24 23.18 -0.50 18.48
C ARG A 24 24.41 -1.26 18.00
N GLY A 25 24.22 -2.40 17.33
CA GLY A 25 25.31 -3.23 16.80
C GLY A 25 25.88 -2.72 15.47
N ALA A 26 25.18 -1.86 14.75
CA ALA A 26 25.62 -1.39 13.45
C ALA A 26 26.93 -0.60 13.51
N ASP A 27 27.82 -0.79 12.52
CA ASP A 27 28.98 0.06 12.28
C ASP A 27 28.58 1.36 11.60
N VAL A 28 27.56 1.31 10.73
CA VAL A 28 27.01 2.44 9.98
C VAL A 28 25.53 2.26 9.70
N ILE A 29 24.78 3.36 9.68
CA ILE A 29 23.36 3.36 9.36
C ILE A 29 23.12 4.23 8.11
N PHE A 30 22.53 3.64 7.07
CA PHE A 30 22.06 4.35 5.90
C PHE A 30 20.61 4.79 6.12
N CYS A 31 20.27 6.03 5.77
CA CYS A 31 18.97 6.63 6.03
C CYS A 31 18.60 7.67 4.97
N GLU A 32 17.30 7.90 4.79
CA GLU A 32 16.80 8.87 3.82
C GLU A 32 17.15 10.30 4.24
N ASP A 33 16.75 10.72 5.44
CA ASP A 33 17.12 12.00 6.04
C ASP A 33 17.86 11.79 7.36
N THR A 34 19.15 12.16 7.34
CA THR A 34 20.01 12.05 8.53
C THR A 34 19.51 12.85 9.72
N ARG A 35 18.79 13.96 9.49
CA ARG A 35 18.23 14.82 10.56
C ARG A 35 17.10 14.12 11.30
N HIS A 36 16.24 13.37 10.59
CA HIS A 36 15.20 12.56 11.20
C HIS A 36 15.77 11.37 11.94
N THR A 37 16.71 10.68 11.32
CA THR A 37 17.35 9.51 11.93
C THR A 37 18.14 9.86 13.18
N VAL A 38 18.84 11.01 13.22
CA VAL A 38 19.52 11.48 14.46
C VAL A 38 18.53 11.63 15.61
N LYS A 39 17.34 12.20 15.37
CA LYS A 39 16.32 12.36 16.42
C LYS A 39 15.83 11.00 16.93
N LEU A 40 15.56 10.06 16.00
CA LEU A 40 15.16 8.70 16.33
C LEU A 40 16.24 8.01 17.21
N LEU A 41 17.48 7.99 16.76
CA LEU A 41 18.58 7.32 17.47
C LEU A 41 18.84 7.96 18.84
N SER A 42 18.75 9.29 18.92
CA SER A 42 18.95 10.02 20.18
C SER A 42 17.88 9.65 21.22
N ALA A 43 16.64 9.37 20.80
CA ALA A 43 15.59 8.95 21.71
C ALA A 43 15.86 7.59 22.40
N TYR A 44 16.79 6.79 21.84
CA TYR A 44 17.20 5.49 22.37
C TYR A 44 18.67 5.45 22.83
N ASP A 45 19.30 6.62 23.00
CA ASP A 45 20.72 6.76 23.36
C ASP A 45 21.69 6.01 22.42
N ILE A 46 21.36 6.01 21.12
CA ILE A 46 22.21 5.38 20.07
C ILE A 46 22.97 6.48 19.32
N LYS A 47 24.29 6.29 19.20
CA LYS A 47 25.17 7.17 18.41
C LYS A 47 25.95 6.33 17.41
N LYS A 48 25.65 6.50 16.12
CA LYS A 48 26.27 5.76 15.01
C LYS A 48 26.57 6.68 13.84
N PRO A 49 27.58 6.36 13.04
CA PRO A 49 27.81 7.04 11.77
C PRO A 49 26.59 6.90 10.86
N LEU A 50 26.16 8.01 10.25
CA LEU A 50 25.04 8.03 9.30
C LEU A 50 25.54 8.28 7.88
N ARG A 51 24.89 7.66 6.90
CA ARG A 51 25.08 7.88 5.47
C ARG A 51 23.73 8.14 4.83
N ALA A 52 23.68 9.07 3.88
CA ALA A 52 22.45 9.34 3.15
C ALA A 52 22.20 8.25 2.09
N CYS A 53 20.94 7.76 2.04
CA CYS A 53 20.45 6.86 1.01
C CYS A 53 19.04 7.32 0.63
N HIS A 54 18.94 8.14 -0.41
CA HIS A 54 17.71 8.73 -0.91
C HIS A 54 17.55 8.43 -2.41
N LYS A 55 16.37 8.67 -2.97
CA LYS A 55 16.01 8.31 -4.36
C LYS A 55 16.99 8.77 -5.45
N PHE A 56 17.87 9.72 -5.16
CA PHE A 56 18.82 10.26 -6.14
C PHE A 56 20.23 9.66 -6.04
N ASN A 57 20.53 8.87 -4.99
CA ASN A 57 21.84 8.27 -4.79
C ASN A 57 21.81 6.78 -4.42
N GLU A 58 20.70 6.07 -4.72
CA GLU A 58 20.54 4.67 -4.32
C GLU A 58 21.66 3.76 -4.86
N HIS A 59 22.12 3.96 -6.11
CA HIS A 59 23.21 3.17 -6.70
C HIS A 59 24.55 3.40 -5.95
N GLU A 60 24.90 4.65 -5.70
CA GLU A 60 26.14 5.02 -4.98
C GLU A 60 26.11 4.46 -3.54
N ALA A 61 24.96 4.58 -2.87
CA ALA A 61 24.75 4.01 -1.54
C ALA A 61 24.86 2.48 -1.55
N ALA A 62 24.34 1.81 -2.57
CA ALA A 62 24.46 0.36 -2.71
C ALA A 62 25.91 -0.07 -2.93
N GLU A 63 26.68 0.63 -3.76
CA GLU A 63 28.10 0.36 -3.96
C GLU A 63 28.90 0.49 -2.64
N GLU A 64 28.64 1.55 -1.86
CA GLU A 64 29.26 1.73 -0.54
C GLU A 64 28.85 0.60 0.43
N MET A 65 27.57 0.22 0.48
CA MET A 65 27.07 -0.88 1.30
C MET A 65 27.75 -2.21 0.92
N ILE A 66 27.92 -2.49 -0.38
CA ILE A 66 28.58 -3.68 -0.89
C ILE A 66 30.04 -3.72 -0.43
N ALA A 67 30.76 -2.60 -0.55
CA ALA A 67 32.16 -2.50 -0.13
C ALA A 67 32.30 -2.74 1.39
N LEU A 68 31.54 -2.03 2.20
CA LEU A 68 31.52 -2.17 3.66
C LEU A 68 31.11 -3.58 4.11
N SER A 69 30.14 -4.20 3.44
CA SER A 69 29.73 -5.58 3.74
C SER A 69 30.86 -6.58 3.49
N ARG A 70 31.64 -6.37 2.42
CA ARG A 70 32.82 -7.21 2.12
C ARG A 70 33.95 -7.04 3.14
N GLU A 71 33.99 -5.90 3.81
CA GLU A 71 34.89 -5.64 4.94
C GLU A 71 34.38 -6.26 6.26
N GLY A 72 33.22 -6.93 6.21
CA GLY A 72 32.61 -7.55 7.40
C GLY A 72 31.84 -6.59 8.30
N LYS A 73 31.50 -5.38 7.83
CA LYS A 73 30.78 -4.39 8.60
C LYS A 73 29.29 -4.76 8.78
N GLU A 74 28.75 -4.41 9.94
CA GLU A 74 27.31 -4.48 10.24
C GLU A 74 26.64 -3.18 9.80
N ILE A 75 25.64 -3.28 8.91
CA ILE A 75 25.00 -2.16 8.24
C ILE A 75 23.50 -2.21 8.50
N CYS A 76 22.91 -1.10 8.95
CA CYS A 76 21.47 -0.92 8.97
C CYS A 76 21.02 0.07 7.90
N VAL A 77 19.85 -0.19 7.32
CA VAL A 77 19.15 0.71 6.38
C VAL A 77 17.81 1.04 7.00
N VAL A 78 17.50 2.33 7.15
CA VAL A 78 16.25 2.83 7.72
C VAL A 78 15.61 3.84 6.77
N SER A 79 14.29 3.93 6.78
CA SER A 79 13.52 5.06 6.22
C SER A 79 13.18 6.06 7.32
N ASP A 80 12.60 7.18 6.95
CA ASP A 80 12.17 8.20 7.90
C ASP A 80 11.07 7.68 8.84
N ALA A 81 10.18 6.81 8.34
CA ALA A 81 9.14 6.16 9.14
C ALA A 81 8.68 4.83 8.51
N GLY A 82 8.48 3.82 9.33
CA GLY A 82 7.93 2.54 8.91
C GLY A 82 8.92 1.59 8.25
N MET A 83 8.45 0.84 7.26
CA MET A 83 9.20 -0.20 6.58
C MET A 83 10.00 0.40 5.41
N PRO A 84 11.33 0.35 5.43
CA PRO A 84 12.15 0.82 4.31
C PRO A 84 11.74 0.17 2.98
N VAL A 85 11.94 0.90 1.87
CA VAL A 85 11.61 0.45 0.49
C VAL A 85 10.11 0.54 0.15
N VAL A 86 9.22 0.41 1.11
CA VAL A 86 7.77 0.44 0.88
C VAL A 86 7.26 1.88 0.85
N SER A 87 7.08 2.45 -0.33
CA SER A 87 6.86 3.88 -0.62
C SER A 87 8.06 4.79 -0.33
N ASP A 88 9.20 4.20 -0.01
CA ASP A 88 10.45 4.86 0.34
C ASP A 88 11.58 4.46 -0.61
N PRO A 89 12.72 5.17 -0.63
CA PRO A 89 13.92 4.75 -1.34
C PRO A 89 14.43 3.38 -0.89
N GLY A 90 15.18 2.69 -1.77
CA GLY A 90 15.88 1.45 -1.43
C GLY A 90 15.59 0.27 -2.37
N ASN A 91 14.65 0.40 -3.31
CA ASN A 91 14.37 -0.68 -4.26
C ASN A 91 15.58 -0.95 -5.18
N THR A 92 16.27 0.09 -5.63
CA THR A 92 17.51 -0.02 -6.40
C THR A 92 18.60 -0.65 -5.54
N VAL A 93 18.75 -0.23 -4.27
CA VAL A 93 19.69 -0.84 -3.31
C VAL A 93 19.46 -2.34 -3.21
N CYS A 94 18.22 -2.79 -2.98
CA CYS A 94 17.91 -4.22 -2.87
C CYS A 94 18.29 -5.00 -4.14
N ARG A 95 18.06 -4.42 -5.33
CA ARG A 95 18.45 -5.04 -6.62
C ARG A 95 19.95 -5.15 -6.77
N ASP A 96 20.67 -4.08 -6.46
CA ASP A 96 22.13 -4.01 -6.62
C ASP A 96 22.85 -4.96 -5.63
N LEU A 97 22.39 -5.01 -4.36
CA LEU A 97 22.88 -5.97 -3.38
C LEU A 97 22.68 -7.41 -3.86
N ARG A 98 21.49 -7.71 -4.40
CA ARG A 98 21.18 -9.04 -4.92
C ARG A 98 22.05 -9.39 -6.14
N ALA A 99 22.24 -8.45 -7.06
CA ALA A 99 23.08 -8.63 -8.24
C ALA A 99 24.57 -8.86 -7.84
N ALA A 100 25.03 -8.20 -6.79
CA ALA A 100 26.39 -8.37 -6.23
C ALA A 100 26.55 -9.64 -5.37
N GLY A 101 25.49 -10.42 -5.16
CA GLY A 101 25.52 -11.61 -4.29
C GLY A 101 25.70 -11.29 -2.79
N VAL A 102 25.40 -10.04 -2.38
CA VAL A 102 25.53 -9.61 -0.97
C VAL A 102 24.22 -9.91 -0.24
N PRO A 103 24.24 -10.76 0.80
CA PRO A 103 23.04 -11.10 1.55
C PRO A 103 22.57 -9.92 2.41
N TYR A 104 21.25 -9.75 2.49
CA TYR A 104 20.60 -8.82 3.39
C TYR A 104 19.39 -9.44 4.04
N THR A 105 18.95 -8.88 5.17
CA THR A 105 17.75 -9.28 5.90
C THR A 105 16.83 -8.09 6.13
N VAL A 106 15.59 -8.38 6.54
CA VAL A 106 14.60 -7.37 6.93
C VAL A 106 14.19 -7.64 8.38
N LEU A 107 14.23 -6.61 9.21
CA LEU A 107 13.66 -6.64 10.55
C LEU A 107 12.24 -6.08 10.48
N PRO A 108 11.20 -6.92 10.62
CA PRO A 108 9.81 -6.48 10.54
C PRO A 108 9.46 -5.54 11.69
N GLY A 109 8.53 -4.65 11.45
CA GLY A 109 8.07 -3.70 12.46
C GLY A 109 6.87 -2.89 11.99
N ALA A 110 6.74 -1.66 12.46
CA ALA A 110 5.61 -0.79 12.20
C ALA A 110 5.37 -0.57 10.69
N ASN A 111 4.10 -0.62 10.30
CA ASN A 111 3.67 -0.40 8.91
C ASN A 111 2.28 0.27 8.90
N ALA A 112 2.21 1.48 8.39
CA ALA A 112 0.98 2.27 8.40
C ALA A 112 -0.14 1.64 7.58
N ALA A 113 0.17 1.11 6.38
CA ALA A 113 -0.82 0.53 5.49
C ALA A 113 -1.50 -0.70 6.11
N LEU A 114 -0.73 -1.63 6.71
CA LEU A 114 -1.27 -2.81 7.35
C LEU A 114 -2.04 -2.48 8.63
N SER A 115 -1.55 -1.52 9.42
CA SER A 115 -2.27 -1.05 10.61
C SER A 115 -3.61 -0.40 10.24
N ALA A 116 -3.63 0.41 9.19
CA ALA A 116 -4.85 1.02 8.68
C ALA A 116 -5.86 -0.02 8.17
N LEU A 117 -5.38 -1.07 7.49
CA LEU A 117 -6.23 -2.16 7.01
C LEU A 117 -6.96 -2.83 8.18
N VAL A 118 -6.26 -3.09 9.28
CA VAL A 118 -6.87 -3.67 10.50
C VAL A 118 -7.88 -2.71 11.13
N LEU A 119 -7.52 -1.42 11.26
CA LEU A 119 -8.39 -0.39 11.85
C LEU A 119 -9.62 -0.08 11.00
N SER A 120 -9.58 -0.32 9.69
CA SER A 120 -10.69 -0.05 8.78
C SER A 120 -11.86 -1.00 8.92
N ALA A 121 -11.65 -2.19 9.48
CA ALA A 121 -12.63 -3.30 9.52
C ALA A 121 -13.17 -3.73 8.13
N LEU A 122 -12.50 -3.36 7.04
CA LEU A 122 -12.77 -3.86 5.70
C LEU A 122 -12.10 -5.23 5.50
N ASP A 123 -12.49 -5.96 4.43
CA ASP A 123 -11.93 -7.29 4.17
C ASP A 123 -10.40 -7.24 4.01
N ALA A 124 -9.71 -7.88 4.93
CA ALA A 124 -8.25 -7.97 4.94
C ALA A 124 -7.70 -9.27 4.33
N SER A 125 -8.56 -10.15 3.82
CA SER A 125 -8.15 -11.44 3.23
C SER A 125 -7.31 -11.26 1.97
N ARG A 126 -7.61 -10.22 1.19
CA ARG A 126 -6.83 -9.78 0.03
C ARG A 126 -6.85 -8.27 -0.04
N PHE A 127 -5.70 -7.70 -0.32
CA PHE A 127 -5.58 -6.25 -0.48
C PHE A 127 -4.48 -5.89 -1.47
N THR A 128 -4.60 -4.71 -2.04
CA THR A 128 -3.56 -4.10 -2.88
C THR A 128 -3.12 -2.79 -2.25
N PHE A 129 -1.84 -2.67 -1.96
CA PHE A 129 -1.23 -1.41 -1.56
C PHE A 129 -0.79 -0.64 -2.80
N VAL A 130 -1.40 0.52 -3.02
CA VAL A 130 -1.16 1.38 -4.19
C VAL A 130 -0.15 2.49 -3.88
N GLY A 131 -0.09 2.94 -2.62
CA GLY A 131 0.76 4.06 -2.20
C GLY A 131 0.13 5.43 -2.49
N PHE A 132 0.96 6.45 -2.73
CA PHE A 132 0.49 7.79 -3.06
C PHE A 132 -0.03 7.89 -4.50
N LEU A 133 -1.11 8.65 -4.68
CA LEU A 133 -1.62 8.96 -6.00
C LEU A 133 -0.78 10.05 -6.68
N PRO A 134 -0.59 9.99 -8.02
CA PRO A 134 0.10 11.04 -8.76
C PRO A 134 -0.59 12.41 -8.65
N ASP A 135 0.21 13.48 -8.59
CA ASP A 135 -0.30 14.86 -8.56
C ASP A 135 -1.04 15.25 -9.84
N LYS A 136 -0.53 14.81 -11.00
CA LYS A 136 -1.14 15.11 -12.29
C LYS A 136 -2.44 14.33 -12.47
N ALA A 137 -3.54 15.03 -12.70
CA ALA A 137 -4.88 14.44 -12.82
C ALA A 137 -4.95 13.28 -13.82
N GLY A 138 -4.38 13.43 -15.01
CA GLY A 138 -4.41 12.39 -16.03
C GLY A 138 -3.58 11.13 -15.65
N GLU A 139 -2.49 11.27 -14.89
CA GLU A 139 -1.71 10.14 -14.40
C GLU A 139 -2.45 9.45 -13.25
N ARG A 140 -3.06 10.24 -12.35
CA ARG A 140 -3.89 9.76 -11.24
C ARG A 140 -5.07 8.92 -11.73
N MET A 141 -5.85 9.44 -12.70
CA MET A 141 -6.99 8.72 -13.27
C MET A 141 -6.54 7.43 -13.98
N ARG A 142 -5.47 7.47 -14.78
CA ARG A 142 -4.91 6.27 -15.42
C ARG A 142 -4.47 5.20 -14.42
N LEU A 143 -3.94 5.61 -13.27
CA LEU A 143 -3.58 4.67 -12.21
C LEU A 143 -4.83 4.07 -11.58
N LEU A 144 -5.82 4.89 -11.20
CA LEU A 144 -7.07 4.43 -10.58
C LEU A 144 -7.87 3.50 -11.49
N GLU A 145 -8.00 3.82 -12.78
CA GLU A 145 -8.72 2.95 -13.75
C GLU A 145 -8.19 1.51 -13.79
N ARG A 146 -6.90 1.28 -13.50
CA ARG A 146 -6.32 -0.08 -13.40
C ARG A 146 -6.92 -0.90 -12.27
N PHE A 147 -7.45 -0.24 -11.23
CA PHE A 147 -8.03 -0.88 -10.05
C PHE A 147 -9.56 -0.79 -10.00
N LYS A 148 -10.19 -0.24 -11.04
CA LYS A 148 -11.65 -0.08 -11.11
C LYS A 148 -12.44 -1.35 -10.81
N ASN A 149 -11.94 -2.49 -11.28
CA ASN A 149 -12.58 -3.79 -11.10
C ASN A 149 -11.88 -4.68 -10.06
N ALA A 150 -10.93 -4.12 -9.30
CA ALA A 150 -10.26 -4.84 -8.23
C ALA A 150 -11.25 -5.22 -7.13
N ARG A 151 -11.34 -6.49 -6.80
CA ARG A 151 -12.27 -7.02 -5.77
C ARG A 151 -11.65 -7.02 -4.38
N GLU A 152 -10.34 -6.92 -4.30
CA GLU A 152 -9.59 -6.79 -3.06
C GLU A 152 -9.64 -5.37 -2.51
N THR A 153 -9.49 -5.23 -1.22
CA THR A 153 -9.37 -3.93 -0.55
C THR A 153 -8.15 -3.16 -1.04
N LEU A 154 -8.31 -1.87 -1.32
CA LEU A 154 -7.28 -0.99 -1.84
C LEU A 154 -6.80 -0.04 -0.74
N LEU A 155 -5.47 0.13 -0.63
CA LEU A 155 -4.85 1.01 0.36
C LEU A 155 -4.04 2.10 -0.34
N PHE A 156 -4.27 3.34 0.08
CA PHE A 156 -3.59 4.53 -0.45
C PHE A 156 -3.02 5.37 0.68
N HIS A 157 -1.81 5.85 0.51
CA HIS A 157 -1.32 6.95 1.33
C HIS A 157 -1.85 8.27 0.77
N SER A 158 -2.20 9.22 1.66
CA SER A 158 -2.64 10.54 1.26
C SER A 158 -2.15 11.59 2.25
N ALA A 159 -1.58 12.68 1.73
CA ALA A 159 -1.23 13.83 2.54
C ALA A 159 -2.49 14.65 2.87
N PRO A 160 -2.53 15.36 4.01
CA PRO A 160 -3.75 16.04 4.45
C PRO A 160 -4.34 17.01 3.42
N GLN A 161 -3.50 17.69 2.66
CA GLN A 161 -3.93 18.63 1.60
C GLN A 161 -4.50 17.91 0.36
N ASP A 162 -4.24 16.61 0.20
CA ASP A 162 -4.61 15.83 -0.98
C ASP A 162 -5.84 14.94 -0.76
N VAL A 163 -6.23 14.71 0.50
CA VAL A 163 -7.29 13.76 0.88
C VAL A 163 -8.59 13.98 0.09
N ASP A 164 -9.10 15.22 0.04
CA ASP A 164 -10.35 15.51 -0.65
C ASP A 164 -10.24 15.32 -2.17
N ARG A 165 -9.10 15.72 -2.75
CA ARG A 165 -8.77 15.49 -4.16
C ARG A 165 -8.70 13.99 -4.49
N ASP A 166 -8.06 13.23 -3.65
CA ASP A 166 -7.85 11.80 -3.85
C ASP A 166 -9.17 11.04 -3.73
N ILE A 167 -10.00 11.37 -2.72
CA ILE A 167 -11.35 10.79 -2.56
C ILE A 167 -12.23 11.10 -3.77
N ALA A 168 -12.24 12.34 -4.26
CA ALA A 168 -13.01 12.73 -5.44
C ALA A 168 -12.58 11.95 -6.70
N ALA A 169 -11.26 11.79 -6.90
CA ALA A 169 -10.74 11.02 -8.02
C ALA A 169 -11.06 9.51 -7.89
N MET A 170 -11.04 8.95 -6.68
CA MET A 170 -11.45 7.58 -6.42
C MET A 170 -12.95 7.38 -6.71
N TYR A 171 -13.80 8.33 -6.31
CA TYR A 171 -15.23 8.29 -6.63
C TYR A 171 -15.47 8.32 -8.15
N GLU A 172 -14.78 9.20 -8.88
CA GLU A 172 -14.89 9.28 -10.34
C GLU A 172 -14.49 7.97 -11.02
N ALA A 173 -13.42 7.31 -10.55
CA ALA A 173 -12.91 6.09 -11.15
C ALA A 173 -13.70 4.83 -10.74
N PHE A 174 -14.10 4.73 -9.48
CA PHE A 174 -14.63 3.51 -8.87
C PHE A 174 -16.13 3.52 -8.66
N GLY A 175 -16.79 4.68 -8.74
CA GLY A 175 -18.16 4.88 -8.23
C GLY A 175 -18.18 4.92 -6.70
N ASP A 176 -19.40 4.82 -6.14
CA ASP A 176 -19.54 4.84 -4.68
C ASP A 176 -19.13 3.49 -4.07
N ARG A 177 -18.21 3.56 -3.11
CA ARG A 177 -17.72 2.42 -2.32
C ARG A 177 -17.58 2.82 -0.87
N ARG A 178 -17.70 1.86 0.02
CA ARG A 178 -17.33 2.05 1.43
C ARG A 178 -15.83 2.30 1.51
N ALA A 179 -15.45 3.20 2.39
CA ALA A 179 -14.06 3.53 2.65
C ALA A 179 -13.85 3.88 4.12
N CYS A 180 -12.62 3.80 4.56
CA CYS A 180 -12.18 4.24 5.88
C CYS A 180 -10.95 5.12 5.73
N ALA A 181 -10.97 6.30 6.35
CA ALA A 181 -9.83 7.17 6.49
C ALA A 181 -9.20 6.93 7.87
N VAL A 182 -7.99 6.39 7.87
CA VAL A 182 -7.22 6.19 9.11
C VAL A 182 -6.11 7.22 9.16
N ARG A 183 -6.11 8.04 10.21
CA ARG A 183 -5.14 9.13 10.36
C ARG A 183 -4.34 9.01 11.63
N GLU A 184 -3.12 9.57 11.63
CA GLU A 184 -2.26 9.71 12.79
C GLU A 184 -2.12 8.40 13.58
N ILE A 185 -1.93 7.28 12.86
CA ILE A 185 -1.85 5.92 13.41
C ILE A 185 -0.77 5.88 14.50
N THR A 186 -1.12 5.27 15.65
CA THR A 186 -0.28 5.14 16.85
C THR A 186 0.04 6.45 17.58
N LYS A 187 -0.41 7.62 17.06
CA LYS A 187 -0.21 8.94 17.67
C LYS A 187 -1.40 9.32 18.58
N LEU A 188 -1.27 10.43 19.28
CA LEU A 188 -2.30 10.92 20.23
C LEU A 188 -3.68 11.15 19.57
N TYR A 189 -3.71 11.51 18.31
CA TYR A 189 -4.94 11.80 17.56
C TYR A 189 -5.24 10.72 16.50
N GLU A 190 -4.91 9.47 16.83
CA GLU A 190 -5.30 8.33 15.98
C GLU A 190 -6.82 8.30 15.85
N GLU A 191 -7.28 8.19 14.61
CA GLU A 191 -8.69 8.11 14.30
C GLU A 191 -8.90 7.23 13.05
N ALA A 192 -9.90 6.34 13.12
CA ALA A 192 -10.42 5.60 11.97
C ALA A 192 -11.86 6.06 11.73
N LYS A 193 -12.14 6.61 10.56
CA LYS A 193 -13.45 7.16 10.21
C LYS A 193 -13.98 6.53 8.94
N GLU A 194 -15.09 5.82 9.07
CA GLU A 194 -15.81 5.27 7.93
C GLU A 194 -16.56 6.36 7.16
N PHE A 195 -16.61 6.21 5.84
CA PHE A 195 -17.36 7.08 4.92
C PHE A 195 -17.66 6.31 3.61
N THR A 196 -18.41 6.92 2.70
CA THR A 196 -18.50 6.46 1.31
C THR A 196 -17.78 7.44 0.39
N LEU A 197 -17.25 6.96 -0.73
CA LEU A 197 -16.53 7.82 -1.66
C LEU A 197 -17.40 8.99 -2.15
N GLN A 198 -18.71 8.74 -2.37
CA GLN A 198 -19.67 9.78 -2.74
C GLN A 198 -19.90 10.78 -1.61
N GLY A 199 -20.02 10.29 -0.38
CA GLY A 199 -20.25 11.12 0.80
C GLY A 199 -19.05 11.97 1.19
N GLY A 200 -17.86 11.56 0.78
CA GLY A 200 -16.62 12.22 1.14
C GLY A 200 -16.27 12.14 2.63
N LEU A 201 -15.15 12.69 2.99
CA LEU A 201 -14.68 12.74 4.39
C LEU A 201 -14.95 14.13 4.98
N ALA A 202 -15.83 14.22 5.99
CA ALA A 202 -16.17 15.49 6.63
C ALA A 202 -15.06 15.96 7.59
N GLY A 203 -14.94 17.29 7.74
CA GLY A 203 -14.04 17.94 8.70
C GLY A 203 -12.70 18.36 8.11
N GLU A 204 -11.91 19.07 8.92
CA GLU A 204 -10.57 19.54 8.54
C GLU A 204 -9.59 18.37 8.46
N LYS A 205 -8.75 18.33 7.42
CA LYS A 205 -7.72 17.30 7.23
C LYS A 205 -6.41 17.75 7.85
N ARG A 206 -5.95 16.99 8.83
CA ARG A 206 -4.66 17.21 9.52
C ARG A 206 -3.95 15.89 9.70
N GLY A 207 -2.62 15.91 9.66
CA GLY A 207 -1.78 14.73 9.85
C GLY A 207 -1.75 13.82 8.63
N GLU A 208 -1.19 12.64 8.79
CA GLU A 208 -0.98 11.65 7.72
C GLU A 208 -2.14 10.69 7.64
N TYR A 209 -2.57 10.37 6.42
CA TYR A 209 -3.71 9.50 6.16
C TYR A 209 -3.32 8.23 5.40
N VAL A 210 -4.00 7.15 5.77
CA VAL A 210 -4.17 5.98 4.90
C VAL A 210 -5.66 5.87 4.57
N LEU A 211 -5.99 5.93 3.29
CA LEU A 211 -7.34 5.69 2.79
C LEU A 211 -7.45 4.21 2.43
N VAL A 212 -8.39 3.53 3.06
CA VAL A 212 -8.71 2.12 2.83
C VAL A 212 -10.04 2.07 2.11
N VAL A 213 -10.07 1.53 0.91
CA VAL A 213 -11.25 1.51 0.03
C VAL A 213 -11.67 0.08 -0.24
N GLU A 214 -12.95 -0.21 -0.05
CA GLU A 214 -13.53 -1.52 -0.34
C GLU A 214 -13.33 -1.89 -1.82
N GLY A 215 -13.07 -3.15 -2.09
CA GLY A 215 -12.97 -3.66 -3.45
C GLY A 215 -14.28 -3.48 -4.25
N ALA A 216 -14.22 -3.64 -5.55
CA ALA A 216 -15.42 -3.67 -6.37
C ALA A 216 -16.36 -4.75 -5.85
N SER A 217 -17.60 -4.37 -5.51
CA SER A 217 -18.66 -5.36 -5.29
C SER A 217 -18.74 -6.18 -6.58
N GLY A 218 -18.70 -7.49 -6.46
CA GLY A 218 -18.87 -8.37 -7.61
C GLY A 218 -20.29 -8.30 -8.22
N GLU A 219 -21.09 -7.37 -7.73
CA GLU A 219 -22.44 -7.14 -8.18
C GLU A 219 -22.43 -6.22 -9.40
N SER A 220 -22.46 -6.84 -10.56
CA SER A 220 -22.87 -6.16 -11.78
C SER A 220 -24.29 -5.59 -11.57
N PRO A 221 -24.58 -4.35 -11.99
CA PRO A 221 -25.98 -3.86 -12.04
C PRO A 221 -26.92 -4.85 -12.73
N LEU A 222 -26.38 -5.65 -13.63
CA LEU A 222 -27.11 -6.73 -14.31
C LEU A 222 -27.45 -7.90 -13.37
N ASN A 223 -26.89 -7.96 -12.15
CA ASN A 223 -27.29 -8.98 -11.15
C ASN A 223 -28.72 -8.81 -10.65
N ALA A 224 -29.27 -7.60 -10.75
CA ALA A 224 -30.68 -7.34 -10.48
C ALA A 224 -31.62 -7.94 -11.54
N LEU A 225 -31.14 -8.24 -12.74
CA LEU A 225 -31.89 -8.87 -13.79
C LEU A 225 -32.00 -10.39 -13.58
N PRO A 226 -33.05 -11.04 -14.10
CA PRO A 226 -33.08 -12.50 -14.23
C PRO A 226 -31.82 -13.01 -14.97
N VAL A 227 -31.36 -14.22 -14.66
CA VAL A 227 -30.13 -14.80 -15.23
C VAL A 227 -30.10 -14.73 -16.76
N ARG A 228 -31.21 -15.05 -17.40
CA ARG A 228 -31.34 -15.02 -18.89
C ARG A 228 -31.10 -13.60 -19.45
N GLU A 229 -31.73 -12.61 -18.84
CA GLU A 229 -31.60 -11.21 -19.26
C GLU A 229 -30.23 -10.67 -19.03
N HIS A 230 -29.56 -11.05 -17.92
CA HIS A 230 -28.20 -10.72 -17.64
C HIS A 230 -27.23 -11.26 -18.71
N VAL A 231 -27.37 -12.56 -19.04
CA VAL A 231 -26.54 -13.17 -20.10
C VAL A 231 -26.82 -12.53 -21.45
N LYS A 232 -28.13 -12.28 -21.76
CA LYS A 232 -28.53 -11.62 -22.99
C LYS A 232 -27.97 -10.21 -23.12
N ALA A 233 -27.94 -9.42 -22.06
CA ALA A 233 -27.37 -8.08 -22.07
C ALA A 233 -25.88 -8.12 -22.54
N TYR A 234 -25.08 -9.07 -22.06
CA TYR A 234 -23.73 -9.25 -22.55
C TYR A 234 -23.63 -9.75 -24.00
N MET A 235 -24.62 -10.56 -24.43
CA MET A 235 -24.65 -10.96 -25.84
C MET A 235 -25.04 -9.79 -26.77
N ASP A 236 -25.92 -8.92 -26.32
CA ASP A 236 -26.34 -7.70 -27.03
C ASP A 236 -25.16 -6.67 -27.11
N GLU A 237 -24.23 -6.71 -26.14
CA GLU A 237 -22.93 -6.00 -26.21
C GLU A 237 -21.92 -6.64 -27.20
N GLY A 238 -22.28 -7.73 -27.86
CA GLY A 238 -21.44 -8.41 -28.87
C GLY A 238 -20.62 -9.58 -28.35
N LEU A 239 -20.80 -10.01 -27.10
CA LEU A 239 -20.05 -11.17 -26.59
C LEU A 239 -20.67 -12.49 -27.07
N PRO A 240 -19.87 -13.49 -27.48
CA PRO A 240 -20.35 -14.83 -27.74
C PRO A 240 -21.02 -15.42 -26.49
N LYS A 241 -22.11 -16.21 -26.64
CA LYS A 241 -22.83 -16.83 -25.52
C LYS A 241 -21.93 -17.46 -24.46
N LYS A 242 -20.87 -18.15 -24.87
CA LYS A 242 -19.91 -18.80 -23.96
C LYS A 242 -19.18 -17.80 -23.05
N GLU A 243 -18.81 -16.65 -23.57
CA GLU A 243 -18.12 -15.58 -22.85
C GLU A 243 -19.10 -14.75 -22.01
N ALA A 244 -20.29 -14.47 -22.55
CA ALA A 244 -21.39 -13.84 -21.82
C ALA A 244 -21.78 -14.64 -20.55
N LEU A 245 -21.91 -15.96 -20.67
CA LEU A 245 -22.14 -16.86 -19.54
C LEU A 245 -21.01 -16.82 -18.51
N LYS A 246 -19.77 -16.80 -18.98
CA LYS A 246 -18.60 -16.73 -18.07
C LYS A 246 -18.56 -15.42 -17.30
N LYS A 247 -18.88 -14.32 -17.97
CA LYS A 247 -18.91 -12.99 -17.38
C LYS A 247 -20.05 -12.85 -16.38
N ALA A 248 -21.27 -13.29 -16.74
CA ALA A 248 -22.42 -13.28 -15.84
C ALA A 248 -22.24 -14.19 -14.63
N ALA A 249 -21.57 -15.35 -14.78
CA ALA A 249 -21.23 -16.23 -13.67
C ALA A 249 -20.24 -15.57 -12.69
N LEU A 250 -19.25 -14.87 -13.24
CA LEU A 250 -18.29 -14.13 -12.45
C LEU A 250 -18.95 -13.00 -11.66
N ASP A 251 -19.86 -12.24 -12.29
CA ASP A 251 -20.58 -11.14 -11.67
C ASP A 251 -21.50 -11.61 -10.53
N ARG A 252 -22.14 -12.76 -10.71
CA ARG A 252 -23.05 -13.35 -9.70
C ARG A 252 -22.34 -14.18 -8.64
N GLY A 253 -21.03 -14.39 -8.75
CA GLY A 253 -20.26 -15.21 -7.82
C GLY A 253 -20.66 -16.68 -7.82
N VAL A 254 -21.20 -17.19 -8.94
CA VAL A 254 -21.66 -18.59 -9.10
C VAL A 254 -20.89 -19.33 -10.18
N SER A 255 -21.02 -20.65 -10.22
CA SER A 255 -20.35 -21.44 -11.26
C SER A 255 -21.07 -21.27 -12.62
N LYS A 256 -20.28 -21.31 -13.71
CA LYS A 256 -20.83 -21.28 -15.08
C LYS A 256 -21.85 -22.39 -15.34
N SER A 257 -21.69 -23.57 -14.71
CA SER A 257 -22.58 -24.71 -14.84
C SER A 257 -23.98 -24.48 -14.23
N GLU A 258 -24.05 -23.64 -13.18
CA GLU A 258 -25.31 -23.24 -12.58
C GLU A 258 -26.11 -22.35 -13.55
N LEU A 259 -25.46 -21.31 -14.09
CA LEU A 259 -26.09 -20.40 -15.07
C LEU A 259 -26.45 -21.08 -16.40
N TYR A 260 -25.65 -22.05 -16.83
CA TYR A 260 -25.91 -22.77 -18.08
C TYR A 260 -27.29 -23.48 -18.10
N ARG A 261 -27.69 -24.04 -16.95
CA ARG A 261 -29.01 -24.72 -16.85
C ARG A 261 -30.18 -23.77 -17.07
N GLU A 262 -30.06 -22.53 -16.65
CA GLU A 262 -31.07 -21.50 -16.76
C GLU A 262 -31.09 -20.78 -18.13
N THR A 263 -30.09 -21.06 -18.97
CA THR A 263 -29.87 -20.37 -20.25
C THR A 263 -29.76 -21.32 -21.44
N LEU A 264 -30.27 -22.56 -21.30
CA LEU A 264 -30.21 -23.58 -22.37
C LEU A 264 -30.82 -23.10 -23.68
N ASP A 265 -31.89 -22.30 -23.60
CA ASP A 265 -32.71 -21.85 -24.74
C ASP A 265 -32.25 -20.49 -25.32
N LEU A 266 -31.14 -19.89 -24.83
CA LEU A 266 -30.50 -18.73 -25.43
C LEU A 266 -29.50 -19.22 -26.49
#